data_a1e68419b71ccd65fd676029515ebaef
#
_entry.id   a1e68419b71ccd65fd676029515ebaef
#
_cell.length_a   1.000
_cell.length_b   1.000
_cell.length_c   1.000
_cell.angle_alpha   90.00
_cell.angle_beta   90.00
_cell.angle_gamma   90.00
#
_symmetry.space_group_name_H-M   'P 1'
#
loop_
_entity.id
_entity.type
_entity.pdbx_description
1 polymer ?
#
loop_
_entity_poly.entity_id
_entity_poly.type
_entity_poly.pdbx_seq_one_letter_code
_entity_poly.pdbx_strand_id
1 'polypeptide(L)'
;MPTFIHGKNTGVYLDEFNLSEYFTSSDISMNNSIATTTAYGATDDSFIVGIRSGTLSLSGLWAGDTDGSDEELQAILGSTTEPIITVREGAAAIGSRAVIAQANETNYAISSPVADVSSVTADFECSTTGITNLTFALAQGVQLTAGASIAHGSLGALSSVDNSASSANGGVGTLHVPTNTVSGGVTTIKIQHSANDSTWADLITFTNVAASTKTSEIKAVSGTVNRYLRATASTAGSSGSITFMVAFARF
;
A
#
# COMPACT_ATOMS: atom_id res chain seq x y z
N MET A 1 -12.79 -21.21 -13.47
CA MET A 1 -11.96 -22.00 -12.53
C MET A 1 -11.34 -21.01 -11.56
N PRO A 2 -11.34 -21.24 -10.24
CA PRO A 2 -10.70 -20.32 -9.31
C PRO A 2 -9.18 -20.25 -9.58
N THR A 3 -8.62 -19.04 -9.51
CA THR A 3 -7.18 -18.81 -9.67
C THR A 3 -6.58 -18.69 -8.28
N PHE A 4 -5.66 -19.57 -7.94
CA PHE A 4 -4.90 -19.55 -6.68
C PHE A 4 -3.57 -18.82 -6.89
N ILE A 5 -3.19 -17.99 -5.93
CA ILE A 5 -1.96 -17.20 -5.95
C ILE A 5 -0.96 -17.84 -4.97
N HIS A 6 0.29 -17.98 -5.39
CA HIS A 6 1.36 -18.47 -4.53
C HIS A 6 2.02 -17.28 -3.80
N GLY A 7 2.12 -17.36 -2.48
CA GLY A 7 2.69 -16.30 -1.63
C GLY A 7 4.14 -15.90 -1.94
N LYS A 8 4.93 -16.77 -2.60
CA LYS A 8 6.34 -16.48 -2.95
C LYS A 8 6.58 -15.18 -3.74
N ASN A 9 5.53 -14.62 -4.35
CA ASN A 9 5.62 -13.40 -5.14
C ASN A 9 5.01 -12.20 -4.40
N THR A 10 4.66 -12.34 -3.14
CA THR A 10 4.19 -11.24 -2.30
C THR A 10 5.27 -10.18 -2.17
N GLY A 11 4.90 -8.92 -2.24
CA GLY A 11 5.80 -7.80 -2.05
C GLY A 11 5.32 -6.90 -0.92
N VAL A 12 6.25 -6.40 -0.13
CA VAL A 12 5.98 -5.51 1.01
C VAL A 12 6.70 -4.19 0.79
N TYR A 13 5.94 -3.12 0.82
CA TYR A 13 6.44 -1.75 0.77
C TYR A 13 6.09 -1.07 2.09
N LEU A 14 7.10 -0.52 2.74
CA LEU A 14 6.99 0.23 3.98
C LEU A 14 7.58 1.61 3.74
N ASP A 15 6.75 2.63 3.85
CA ASP A 15 7.12 4.00 3.45
C ASP A 15 7.84 4.03 2.10
N GLU A 16 9.02 4.61 1.99
CA GLU A 16 9.80 4.64 0.75
C GLU A 16 10.62 3.37 0.48
N PHE A 17 10.49 2.32 1.29
CA PHE A 17 11.32 1.12 1.20
C PHE A 17 10.58 -0.06 0.59
N ASN A 18 11.29 -0.83 -0.23
CA ASN A 18 10.82 -2.11 -0.73
C ASN A 18 11.48 -3.24 0.08
N LEU A 19 10.77 -3.75 1.06
CA LEU A 19 11.25 -4.78 1.97
C LEU A 19 10.84 -6.20 1.55
N SER A 20 10.41 -6.38 0.30
CA SER A 20 9.88 -7.66 -0.21
C SER A 20 10.84 -8.84 -0.07
N GLU A 21 12.15 -8.59 -0.11
CA GLU A 21 13.19 -9.64 -0.06
C GLU A 21 13.41 -10.19 1.35
N TYR A 22 13.00 -9.44 2.38
CA TYR A 22 13.22 -9.80 3.77
C TYR A 22 12.07 -10.60 4.38
N PHE A 23 10.83 -10.41 3.91
CA PHE A 23 9.66 -11.04 4.51
C PHE A 23 9.29 -12.38 3.86
N THR A 24 8.96 -13.33 4.71
CA THR A 24 8.53 -14.68 4.34
C THR A 24 7.05 -14.93 4.60
N SER A 25 6.43 -14.12 5.47
CA SER A 25 4.99 -14.15 5.78
C SER A 25 4.45 -12.74 5.98
N SER A 26 3.21 -12.55 5.57
CA SER A 26 2.40 -11.38 5.86
C SER A 26 0.99 -11.83 6.22
N ASP A 27 0.57 -11.58 7.46
CA ASP A 27 -0.75 -11.95 7.96
C ASP A 27 -1.59 -10.67 8.14
N ILE A 28 -2.71 -10.61 7.41
CA ILE A 28 -3.57 -9.43 7.34
C ILE A 28 -4.93 -9.81 7.89
N SER A 29 -5.41 -9.08 8.90
CA SER A 29 -6.72 -9.29 9.50
C SER A 29 -7.55 -8.01 9.49
N MET A 30 -8.82 -8.14 9.14
CA MET A 30 -9.83 -7.09 9.25
C MET A 30 -10.98 -7.59 10.10
N ASN A 31 -11.29 -6.88 11.17
CA ASN A 31 -12.31 -7.26 12.13
C ASN A 31 -13.32 -6.12 12.33
N ASN A 32 -14.56 -6.50 12.65
CA ASN A 32 -15.56 -5.57 13.17
C ASN A 32 -15.88 -5.97 14.61
N SER A 33 -15.91 -5.01 15.52
CA SER A 33 -16.52 -5.24 16.83
C SER A 33 -18.02 -5.44 16.66
N ILE A 34 -18.61 -6.29 17.50
CA ILE A 34 -20.06 -6.47 17.58
C ILE A 34 -20.51 -6.24 19.03
N ALA A 35 -21.63 -5.56 19.20
CA ALA A 35 -22.29 -5.41 20.50
C ALA A 35 -23.59 -6.19 20.50
N THR A 36 -23.78 -7.04 21.51
CA THR A 36 -25.03 -7.80 21.69
C THR A 36 -26.14 -6.87 22.17
N THR A 37 -27.29 -6.92 21.51
CA THR A 37 -28.49 -6.16 21.85
C THR A 37 -29.64 -7.07 22.29
N THR A 38 -29.33 -8.35 22.52
CA THR A 38 -30.31 -9.35 22.98
C THR A 38 -30.89 -8.93 24.34
N ALA A 39 -32.23 -8.82 24.43
CA ALA A 39 -32.96 -8.48 25.65
C ALA A 39 -33.56 -9.74 26.31
N TYR A 40 -33.96 -9.62 27.55
CA TYR A 40 -34.66 -10.68 28.26
C TYR A 40 -35.95 -11.12 27.53
N GLY A 41 -36.13 -12.43 27.34
CA GLY A 41 -37.28 -12.99 26.63
C GLY A 41 -37.11 -13.06 25.10
N ALA A 42 -35.97 -12.66 24.56
CA ALA A 42 -35.65 -12.95 23.17
C ALA A 42 -35.39 -14.44 22.95
N THR A 43 -35.79 -14.96 21.78
CA THR A 43 -35.54 -16.35 21.37
C THR A 43 -34.24 -16.48 20.57
N ASP A 44 -33.75 -15.38 20.03
CA ASP A 44 -32.54 -15.33 19.19
C ASP A 44 -31.64 -14.15 19.60
N ASP A 45 -30.36 -14.26 19.33
CA ASP A 45 -29.38 -13.20 19.57
C ASP A 45 -29.50 -12.09 18.51
N SER A 46 -29.39 -10.83 18.97
CA SER A 46 -29.32 -9.66 18.11
C SER A 46 -28.02 -8.88 18.36
N PHE A 47 -27.48 -8.31 17.28
CA PHE A 47 -26.17 -7.64 17.30
C PHE A 47 -26.20 -6.32 16.56
N ILE A 48 -25.38 -5.35 17.04
CA ILE A 48 -25.02 -4.14 16.30
C ILE A 48 -23.56 -4.23 15.90
N VAL A 49 -23.26 -3.97 14.63
CA VAL A 49 -21.89 -3.86 14.12
C VAL A 49 -21.27 -2.55 14.64
N GLY A 50 -20.12 -2.68 15.28
CA GLY A 50 -19.38 -1.55 15.86
C GLY A 50 -18.18 -1.12 14.99
N ILE A 51 -17.09 -0.76 15.65
CA ILE A 51 -15.89 -0.20 15.02
C ILE A 51 -15.11 -1.29 14.30
N ARG A 52 -14.57 -0.95 13.13
CA ARG A 52 -13.62 -1.78 12.39
C ARG A 52 -12.21 -1.61 12.95
N SER A 53 -11.45 -2.70 12.94
CA SER A 53 -10.02 -2.72 13.21
C SER A 53 -9.30 -3.50 12.11
N GLY A 54 -8.04 -3.16 11.88
CA GLY A 54 -7.17 -3.87 10.97
C GLY A 54 -5.83 -4.10 11.63
N THR A 55 -5.29 -5.31 11.46
CA THR A 55 -3.96 -5.66 11.92
C THR A 55 -3.15 -6.24 10.78
N LEU A 56 -1.86 -5.99 10.80
CA LEU A 56 -0.89 -6.57 9.88
C LEU A 56 0.28 -7.10 10.70
N SER A 57 0.66 -8.35 10.48
CA SER A 57 1.86 -8.95 11.04
C SER A 57 2.80 -9.36 9.91
N LEU A 58 4.05 -8.93 9.99
CA LEU A 58 5.11 -9.24 9.04
C LEU A 58 6.16 -10.09 9.75
N SER A 59 6.51 -11.23 9.17
CA SER A 59 7.57 -12.10 9.68
C SER A 59 8.56 -12.43 8.57
N GLY A 60 9.85 -12.41 8.88
CA GLY A 60 10.86 -12.64 7.88
C GLY A 60 12.29 -12.77 8.43
N LEU A 61 13.24 -12.50 7.56
CA LEU A 61 14.66 -12.59 7.87
C LEU A 61 15.16 -11.26 8.40
N TRP A 62 15.89 -11.32 9.48
CA TRP A 62 16.58 -10.16 10.04
C TRP A 62 17.78 -9.79 9.17
N ALA A 63 17.89 -8.52 8.80
CA ALA A 63 19.02 -7.96 8.06
C ALA A 63 19.36 -6.58 8.63
N GLY A 64 20.60 -6.42 9.08
CA GLY A 64 21.15 -5.16 9.62
C GLY A 64 21.86 -4.31 8.57
N ASP A 65 21.54 -4.50 7.29
CA ASP A 65 22.08 -3.69 6.20
C ASP A 65 21.36 -2.33 6.13
N THR A 66 21.98 -1.34 5.50
CA THR A 66 21.33 -0.06 5.21
C THR A 66 20.10 -0.27 4.32
N ASP A 67 18.99 0.39 4.68
CA ASP A 67 17.66 0.17 4.10
C ASP A 67 17.14 -1.30 4.32
N GLY A 68 17.70 -2.02 5.30
CA GLY A 68 17.34 -3.39 5.63
C GLY A 68 16.15 -3.49 6.60
N SER A 69 15.68 -4.71 6.84
CA SER A 69 14.50 -4.93 7.69
C SER A 69 14.67 -4.45 9.12
N ASP A 70 15.89 -4.51 9.68
CA ASP A 70 16.17 -4.08 11.06
C ASP A 70 16.13 -2.55 11.18
N GLU A 71 16.86 -1.85 10.31
CA GLU A 71 16.97 -0.40 10.37
C GLU A 71 15.60 0.27 10.21
N GLU A 72 14.81 -0.18 9.22
CA GLU A 72 13.54 0.46 8.89
C GLU A 72 12.45 0.16 9.92
N LEU A 73 12.38 -1.06 10.44
CA LEU A 73 11.40 -1.40 11.48
C LEU A 73 11.73 -0.73 12.81
N GLN A 74 13.00 -0.70 13.22
CA GLN A 74 13.36 0.03 14.44
C GLN A 74 13.11 1.54 14.37
N ALA A 75 13.25 2.14 13.18
CA ALA A 75 13.06 3.58 13.00
C ALA A 75 11.60 4.02 13.20
N ILE A 76 10.64 3.13 12.89
CA ILE A 76 9.21 3.45 13.01
C ILE A 76 8.61 3.05 14.36
N LEU A 77 9.24 2.15 15.11
CA LEU A 77 8.74 1.73 16.42
C LEU A 77 8.66 2.92 17.39
N GLY A 78 7.45 3.23 17.84
CA GLY A 78 7.18 4.37 18.71
C GLY A 78 7.18 5.73 17.98
N SER A 79 7.25 5.75 16.66
CA SER A 79 7.08 6.97 15.86
C SER A 79 5.67 7.53 16.02
N THR A 80 5.56 8.86 16.04
CA THR A 80 4.27 9.56 15.97
C THR A 80 3.74 9.71 14.55
N THR A 81 4.58 9.42 13.55
CA THR A 81 4.19 9.37 12.15
C THR A 81 3.84 7.92 11.80
N GLU A 82 2.63 7.70 11.40
CA GLU A 82 2.13 6.38 11.03
C GLU A 82 2.70 5.97 9.67
N PRO A 83 3.46 4.87 9.58
CA PRO A 83 4.01 4.39 8.32
C PRO A 83 2.91 3.97 7.33
N ILE A 84 3.22 4.11 6.05
CA ILE A 84 2.38 3.69 4.95
C ILE A 84 2.84 2.31 4.50
N ILE A 85 1.94 1.34 4.54
CA ILE A 85 2.25 -0.04 4.19
C ILE A 85 1.42 -0.46 2.98
N THR A 86 2.07 -1.03 1.98
CA THR A 86 1.38 -1.69 0.88
C THR A 86 1.91 -3.12 0.75
N VAL A 87 1.01 -4.08 0.96
CA VAL A 87 1.29 -5.50 0.71
C VAL A 87 0.69 -5.89 -0.62
N ARG A 88 1.53 -6.25 -1.57
CA ARG A 88 1.12 -6.76 -2.87
C ARG A 88 0.98 -8.28 -2.80
N GLU A 89 -0.20 -8.77 -3.08
CA GLU A 89 -0.46 -10.20 -3.14
C GLU A 89 -0.18 -10.75 -4.56
N GLY A 90 0.75 -11.68 -4.67
CA GLY A 90 1.08 -12.35 -5.95
C GLY A 90 2.09 -11.59 -6.81
N ALA A 91 2.01 -11.74 -8.13
CA ALA A 91 3.01 -11.22 -9.06
C ALA A 91 3.10 -9.68 -9.08
N ALA A 92 4.29 -9.18 -9.39
CA ALA A 92 4.54 -7.75 -9.63
C ALA A 92 3.94 -7.31 -10.98
N ALA A 93 2.61 -7.32 -11.09
CA ALA A 93 1.90 -6.99 -12.32
C ALA A 93 0.80 -5.98 -12.06
N ILE A 94 0.56 -5.10 -13.03
CA ILE A 94 -0.56 -4.16 -13.01
C ILE A 94 -1.87 -4.95 -12.94
N GLY A 95 -2.77 -4.55 -12.02
CA GLY A 95 -4.02 -5.24 -11.74
C GLY A 95 -3.94 -6.33 -10.66
N SER A 96 -2.74 -6.68 -10.16
CA SER A 96 -2.61 -7.58 -9.00
C SER A 96 -3.25 -6.96 -7.76
N ARG A 97 -3.73 -7.80 -6.86
CA ARG A 97 -4.29 -7.35 -5.58
C ARG A 97 -3.22 -6.71 -4.72
N ALA A 98 -3.61 -5.67 -4.03
CA ALA A 98 -2.79 -5.00 -3.05
C ALA A 98 -3.62 -4.64 -1.83
N VAL A 99 -3.03 -4.74 -0.66
CA VAL A 99 -3.59 -4.25 0.60
C VAL A 99 -2.84 -2.98 0.96
N ILE A 100 -3.60 -1.94 1.22
CA ILE A 100 -3.11 -0.62 1.60
C ILE A 100 -3.44 -0.42 3.07
N ALA A 101 -2.47 -0.03 3.86
CA ALA A 101 -2.65 0.33 5.26
C ALA A 101 -1.84 1.57 5.62
N GLN A 102 -2.36 2.34 6.57
CA GLN A 102 -1.61 3.22 7.43
C GLN A 102 -1.70 2.64 8.84
N ALA A 103 -0.58 2.48 9.53
CA ALA A 103 -0.57 1.70 10.76
C ALA A 103 0.51 2.18 11.73
N ASN A 104 0.32 1.90 13.02
CA ASN A 104 1.36 2.06 14.04
C ASN A 104 2.02 0.70 14.29
N GLU A 105 3.33 0.66 14.33
CA GLU A 105 4.05 -0.52 14.78
C GLU A 105 3.90 -0.67 16.30
N THR A 106 3.40 -1.83 16.71
CA THR A 106 3.10 -2.14 18.11
C THR A 106 4.06 -3.13 18.73
N ASN A 107 4.77 -3.87 17.89
CA ASN A 107 5.74 -4.87 18.33
C ASN A 107 6.85 -5.03 17.28
N TYR A 108 8.08 -5.08 17.75
CA TYR A 108 9.26 -5.45 16.99
C TYR A 108 10.03 -6.50 17.78
N ALA A 109 10.25 -7.66 17.19
CA ALA A 109 10.93 -8.77 17.86
C ALA A 109 11.96 -9.43 16.95
N ILE A 110 13.15 -9.72 17.51
CA ILE A 110 14.22 -10.46 16.85
C ILE A 110 14.37 -11.83 17.53
N SER A 111 14.52 -12.87 16.74
CA SER A 111 14.88 -14.20 17.19
C SER A 111 16.17 -14.65 16.51
N SER A 112 17.17 -15.03 17.31
CA SER A 112 18.50 -15.43 16.81
C SER A 112 18.88 -16.81 17.37
N PRO A 113 18.33 -17.89 16.80
CA PRO A 113 18.63 -19.25 17.23
C PRO A 113 20.05 -19.67 16.78
N VAL A 114 20.73 -20.50 17.59
CA VAL A 114 22.11 -20.97 17.30
C VAL A 114 22.19 -21.82 16.02
N ALA A 115 21.11 -22.51 15.68
CA ALA A 115 21.09 -23.48 14.57
C ALA A 115 20.33 -23.00 13.32
N ASP A 116 19.89 -21.73 13.30
CA ASP A 116 19.11 -21.19 12.20
C ASP A 116 19.43 -19.70 11.96
N VAL A 117 18.90 -19.14 10.88
CA VAL A 117 19.04 -17.71 10.56
C VAL A 117 18.25 -16.85 11.55
N SER A 118 18.75 -15.64 11.81
CA SER A 118 18.01 -14.66 12.60
C SER A 118 16.76 -14.21 11.86
N SER A 119 15.66 -14.11 12.58
CA SER A 119 14.37 -13.68 12.07
C SER A 119 13.86 -12.43 12.76
N VAL A 120 12.96 -11.72 12.09
CA VAL A 120 12.29 -10.54 12.60
C VAL A 120 10.77 -10.72 12.50
N THR A 121 10.05 -10.17 13.46
CA THR A 121 8.59 -10.05 13.43
C THR A 121 8.21 -8.62 13.80
N ALA A 122 7.32 -8.02 13.04
CA ALA A 122 6.76 -6.70 13.27
C ALA A 122 5.24 -6.78 13.19
N ASP A 123 4.56 -6.26 14.23
CA ASP A 123 3.10 -6.23 14.30
C ASP A 123 2.60 -4.78 14.22
N PHE A 124 1.53 -4.58 13.48
CA PHE A 124 0.97 -3.27 13.19
C PHE A 124 -0.52 -3.21 13.48
N GLU A 125 -0.95 -2.12 14.10
CA GLU A 125 -2.36 -1.74 14.26
C GLU A 125 -2.70 -0.61 13.28
N CYS A 126 -3.67 -0.88 12.40
CA CYS A 126 -4.05 0.07 11.36
C CYS A 126 -4.86 1.25 11.93
N SER A 127 -4.59 2.44 11.41
CA SER A 127 -5.18 3.71 11.84
C SER A 127 -5.70 4.54 10.67
N THR A 128 -6.65 5.44 10.94
CA THR A 128 -7.14 6.43 9.97
C THR A 128 -6.72 7.85 10.34
N THR A 129 -5.82 7.99 11.29
CA THR A 129 -5.42 9.29 11.83
C THR A 129 -4.69 10.12 10.77
N GLY A 130 -5.03 11.40 10.68
CA GLY A 130 -4.30 12.36 9.86
C GLY A 130 -4.63 12.39 8.37
N ILE A 131 -5.42 11.45 7.84
CA ILE A 131 -5.77 11.43 6.41
C ILE A 131 -7.23 11.83 6.22
N THR A 132 -7.45 12.97 5.58
CA THR A 132 -8.79 13.44 5.21
C THR A 132 -9.45 12.48 4.21
N ASN A 133 -10.73 12.12 4.46
CA ASN A 133 -11.53 11.19 3.66
C ASN A 133 -11.06 9.71 3.70
N LEU A 134 -10.13 9.33 4.55
CA LEU A 134 -9.80 7.92 4.75
C LEU A 134 -10.92 7.25 5.56
N THR A 135 -11.63 6.32 4.93
CA THR A 135 -12.77 5.61 5.55
C THR A 135 -12.33 4.32 6.24
N PHE A 136 -11.25 3.71 5.75
CA PHE A 136 -10.72 2.45 6.26
C PHE A 136 -9.21 2.54 6.42
N ALA A 137 -8.70 2.20 7.59
CA ALA A 137 -7.28 2.15 7.89
C ALA A 137 -6.54 1.05 7.11
N LEU A 138 -7.26 -0.01 6.74
CA LEU A 138 -6.77 -1.11 5.92
C LEU A 138 -7.78 -1.35 4.79
N ALA A 139 -7.34 -1.26 3.55
CA ALA A 139 -8.19 -1.37 2.38
C ALA A 139 -7.61 -2.33 1.33
N GLN A 140 -8.46 -3.12 0.71
CA GLN A 140 -8.08 -3.99 -0.40
C GLN A 140 -8.31 -3.28 -1.74
N GLY A 141 -7.29 -3.28 -2.57
CA GLY A 141 -7.29 -2.62 -3.85
C GLY A 141 -6.49 -3.36 -4.92
N VAL A 142 -6.05 -2.60 -5.90
CA VAL A 142 -5.26 -3.08 -7.03
C VAL A 142 -3.98 -2.28 -7.19
N GLN A 143 -2.93 -2.94 -7.61
CA GLN A 143 -1.67 -2.37 -8.01
C GLN A 143 -1.79 -1.72 -9.39
N LEU A 144 -1.34 -0.48 -9.54
CA LEU A 144 -1.37 0.28 -10.78
C LEU A 144 0.01 0.37 -11.48
N THR A 145 1.06 -0.15 -10.86
CA THR A 145 2.42 -0.19 -11.40
C THR A 145 3.02 -1.57 -11.20
N ALA A 146 3.98 -1.97 -12.02
CA ALA A 146 4.71 -3.22 -11.81
C ALA A 146 5.83 -3.11 -10.75
N GLY A 147 6.11 -1.91 -10.22
CA GLY A 147 7.24 -1.67 -9.33
C GLY A 147 8.60 -1.82 -10.00
N ALA A 148 8.66 -1.73 -11.33
CA ALA A 148 9.89 -1.81 -12.10
C ALA A 148 10.51 -0.41 -12.28
N SER A 149 11.82 -0.37 -12.51
CA SER A 149 12.53 0.86 -12.82
C SER A 149 12.13 1.39 -14.21
N ILE A 150 11.79 2.66 -14.29
CA ILE A 150 11.40 3.35 -15.53
C ILE A 150 12.40 4.46 -15.80
N ALA A 151 13.03 4.42 -16.98
CA ALA A 151 13.94 5.49 -17.41
C ALA A 151 13.19 6.81 -17.59
N HIS A 152 13.84 7.94 -17.33
CA HIS A 152 13.24 9.27 -17.37
C HIS A 152 12.52 9.54 -18.70
N GLY A 153 13.11 9.14 -19.84
CA GLY A 153 12.54 9.32 -21.17
C GLY A 153 11.38 8.37 -21.53
N SER A 154 11.08 7.38 -20.67
CA SER A 154 10.01 6.41 -20.84
C SER A 154 8.86 6.60 -19.85
N LEU A 155 8.92 7.66 -19.05
CA LEU A 155 7.82 8.02 -18.15
C LEU A 155 6.58 8.45 -18.95
N GLY A 156 5.43 8.03 -18.51
CA GLY A 156 4.16 8.31 -19.18
C GLY A 156 3.01 7.60 -18.49
N ALA A 157 1.92 7.42 -19.23
CA ALA A 157 0.79 6.62 -18.77
C ALA A 157 1.13 5.13 -18.83
N LEU A 158 0.84 4.42 -17.74
CA LEU A 158 0.97 2.97 -17.65
C LEU A 158 -0.32 2.29 -18.12
N SER A 159 -0.31 0.97 -18.25
CA SER A 159 -1.49 0.18 -18.61
C SER A 159 -2.62 0.39 -17.63
N SER A 160 -3.83 0.41 -18.13
CA SER A 160 -5.04 0.57 -17.31
C SER A 160 -5.48 -0.74 -16.67
N VAL A 161 -6.16 -0.63 -15.55
CA VAL A 161 -6.86 -1.71 -14.86
C VAL A 161 -8.35 -1.51 -15.03
N ASP A 162 -9.06 -2.52 -15.52
CA ASP A 162 -10.52 -2.55 -15.59
C ASP A 162 -11.09 -3.11 -14.28
N ASN A 163 -11.79 -2.27 -13.53
CA ASN A 163 -12.45 -2.66 -12.28
C ASN A 163 -13.92 -3.05 -12.49
N SER A 164 -14.33 -3.31 -13.73
CA SER A 164 -15.68 -3.72 -14.15
C SER A 164 -16.75 -2.67 -13.98
N ALA A 165 -16.73 -1.86 -12.92
CA ALA A 165 -17.72 -0.82 -12.64
C ALA A 165 -17.08 0.42 -11.99
N SER A 166 -17.80 1.54 -11.99
CA SER A 166 -17.51 2.70 -11.17
C SER A 166 -17.99 2.51 -9.73
N SER A 167 -17.41 3.26 -8.78
CA SER A 167 -17.88 3.36 -7.38
C SER A 167 -18.15 4.82 -7.03
N ALA A 168 -18.98 5.07 -6.00
CA ALA A 168 -19.44 6.41 -5.63
C ALA A 168 -18.72 6.99 -4.39
N ASN A 169 -18.02 6.15 -3.62
CA ASN A 169 -17.55 6.49 -2.26
C ASN A 169 -16.07 6.90 -2.19
N GLY A 170 -15.45 7.16 -3.34
CA GLY A 170 -14.03 7.49 -3.38
C GLY A 170 -13.11 6.30 -3.22
N GLY A 171 -11.96 6.54 -2.59
CA GLY A 171 -10.95 5.53 -2.35
C GLY A 171 -9.66 6.13 -1.80
N VAL A 172 -8.65 5.30 -1.67
CA VAL A 172 -7.32 5.66 -1.19
C VAL A 172 -6.24 5.16 -2.13
N GLY A 173 -5.26 6.01 -2.42
CA GLY A 173 -4.09 5.67 -3.21
C GLY A 173 -2.80 5.81 -2.42
N THR A 174 -1.86 4.88 -2.62
CA THR A 174 -0.51 4.95 -2.07
C THR A 174 0.52 5.10 -3.17
N LEU A 175 1.58 5.80 -2.84
CA LEU A 175 2.81 5.94 -3.61
C LEU A 175 3.99 5.54 -2.71
N HIS A 176 4.85 4.66 -3.22
CA HIS A 176 6.16 4.34 -2.65
C HIS A 176 7.22 4.53 -3.72
N VAL A 177 8.28 5.25 -3.43
CA VAL A 177 9.39 5.52 -4.36
C VAL A 177 10.69 5.00 -3.74
N PRO A 178 10.98 3.68 -3.85
CA PRO A 178 12.17 3.10 -3.22
C PRO A 178 13.47 3.47 -3.92
N THR A 179 13.43 3.84 -5.19
CA THR A 179 14.64 4.24 -5.91
C THR A 179 14.34 5.38 -6.87
N ASN A 180 15.12 6.44 -6.79
CA ASN A 180 15.03 7.57 -7.69
C ASN A 180 16.44 8.11 -7.99
N THR A 181 16.88 7.95 -9.22
CA THR A 181 18.14 8.49 -9.74
C THR A 181 17.90 9.58 -10.79
N VAL A 182 16.66 10.05 -10.95
CA VAL A 182 16.33 11.16 -11.85
C VAL A 182 17.09 12.40 -11.42
N SER A 183 17.85 13.00 -12.33
CA SER A 183 18.65 14.19 -12.05
C SER A 183 17.95 15.45 -12.55
N GLY A 184 17.93 16.47 -11.70
CA GLY A 184 17.31 17.76 -11.98
C GLY A 184 15.77 17.67 -12.05
N GLY A 185 15.10 18.77 -11.79
CA GLY A 185 13.66 18.86 -11.85
C GLY A 185 12.91 18.02 -10.80
N VAL A 186 11.64 17.78 -11.07
CA VAL A 186 10.75 16.97 -10.22
C VAL A 186 10.00 15.95 -11.07
N THR A 187 9.60 14.85 -10.44
CA THR A 187 8.72 13.85 -11.05
C THR A 187 7.33 13.97 -10.45
N THR A 188 6.31 14.15 -11.29
CA THR A 188 4.91 14.16 -10.91
C THR A 188 4.31 12.81 -11.19
N ILE A 189 3.73 12.18 -10.17
CA ILE A 189 3.05 10.88 -10.27
C ILE A 189 1.58 11.09 -9.95
N LYS A 190 0.69 10.47 -10.74
CA LYS A 190 -0.75 10.60 -10.60
C LYS A 190 -1.45 9.26 -10.75
N ILE A 191 -2.61 9.15 -10.12
CA ILE A 191 -3.63 8.14 -10.45
C ILE A 191 -4.68 8.85 -11.30
N GLN A 192 -4.99 8.27 -12.45
CA GLN A 192 -6.05 8.73 -13.34
C GLN A 192 -7.17 7.70 -13.42
N HIS A 193 -8.40 8.18 -13.66
CA HIS A 193 -9.56 7.35 -13.89
C HIS A 193 -10.25 7.68 -15.22
N SER A 194 -10.97 6.69 -15.77
CA SER A 194 -11.71 6.83 -17.01
C SER A 194 -12.99 5.98 -17.00
N ALA A 195 -14.05 6.47 -17.64
CA ALA A 195 -15.28 5.70 -17.84
C ALA A 195 -15.18 4.75 -19.06
N ASN A 196 -14.30 5.05 -20.02
CA ASN A 196 -14.26 4.42 -21.36
C ASN A 196 -12.86 4.00 -21.81
N ASP A 197 -11.87 4.01 -20.92
CA ASP A 197 -10.46 3.68 -21.19
C ASP A 197 -9.77 4.55 -22.28
N SER A 198 -10.36 5.68 -22.62
CA SER A 198 -9.82 6.59 -23.64
C SER A 198 -9.71 8.04 -23.16
N THR A 199 -10.72 8.55 -22.48
CA THR A 199 -10.73 9.89 -21.90
C THR A 199 -10.40 9.80 -20.41
N TRP A 200 -9.28 10.42 -20.01
CA TRP A 200 -8.72 10.30 -18.67
C TRP A 200 -8.80 11.62 -17.92
N ALA A 201 -9.15 11.53 -16.64
CA ALA A 201 -9.09 12.63 -15.68
C ALA A 201 -8.21 12.26 -14.50
N ASP A 202 -7.57 13.26 -13.90
CA ASP A 202 -6.76 13.07 -12.70
C ASP A 202 -7.68 12.78 -11.50
N LEU A 203 -7.41 11.70 -10.79
CA LEU A 203 -8.11 11.30 -9.57
C LEU A 203 -7.30 11.69 -8.34
N ILE A 204 -6.03 11.33 -8.31
CA ILE A 204 -5.07 11.70 -7.27
C ILE A 204 -3.83 12.25 -7.95
N THR A 205 -3.34 13.40 -7.51
CA THR A 205 -2.01 13.91 -7.82
C THR A 205 -1.18 13.86 -6.55
N PHE A 206 -0.13 13.05 -6.54
CA PHE A 206 0.81 12.98 -5.43
C PHE A 206 1.70 14.23 -5.40
N THR A 207 2.31 14.47 -4.26
CA THR A 207 3.32 15.53 -4.11
C THR A 207 4.49 15.26 -5.07
N ASN A 208 5.00 16.30 -5.69
CA ASN A 208 6.09 16.15 -6.63
C ASN A 208 7.33 15.55 -5.95
N VAL A 209 7.84 14.48 -6.54
CA VAL A 209 9.05 13.81 -6.08
C VAL A 209 10.27 14.58 -6.54
N ALA A 210 11.08 15.06 -5.60
CA ALA A 210 12.31 15.77 -5.92
C ALA A 210 13.36 14.84 -6.56
N ALA A 211 14.28 15.42 -7.30
CA ALA A 211 15.37 14.67 -7.92
C ALA A 211 16.17 13.87 -6.87
N SER A 212 16.49 12.62 -7.20
CA SER A 212 17.29 11.73 -6.35
C SER A 212 16.76 11.53 -4.92
N THR A 213 15.44 11.67 -4.72
CA THR A 213 14.80 11.52 -3.41
C THR A 213 13.89 10.30 -3.40
N LYS A 214 13.97 9.49 -2.35
CA LYS A 214 12.98 8.48 -2.00
C LYS A 214 11.81 9.17 -1.29
N THR A 215 10.61 8.64 -1.36
CA THR A 215 9.42 9.18 -0.67
C THR A 215 8.28 8.20 -0.67
N SER A 216 7.36 8.39 0.26
CA SER A 216 6.07 7.72 0.30
C SER A 216 4.95 8.73 0.50
N GLU A 217 3.75 8.40 0.05
CA GLU A 217 2.57 9.22 0.28
C GLU A 217 1.29 8.39 0.19
N ILE A 218 0.34 8.68 1.07
CA ILE A 218 -1.01 8.15 1.01
C ILE A 218 -2.00 9.31 0.87
N LYS A 219 -2.93 9.18 -0.06
CA LYS A 219 -4.01 10.16 -0.29
C LYS A 219 -5.34 9.48 -0.48
N ALA A 220 -6.36 9.97 0.23
CA ALA A 220 -7.73 9.57 0.01
C ALA A 220 -8.47 10.59 -0.86
N VAL A 221 -9.45 10.12 -1.60
CA VAL A 221 -10.32 10.92 -2.45
C VAL A 221 -11.77 10.52 -2.21
N SER A 222 -12.67 11.50 -2.23
CA SER A 222 -14.12 11.29 -2.14
C SER A 222 -14.79 11.38 -3.51
N GLY A 223 -16.03 10.87 -3.61
CA GLY A 223 -16.83 10.96 -4.83
C GLY A 223 -16.63 9.81 -5.81
N THR A 224 -17.02 10.03 -7.06
CA THR A 224 -17.04 8.95 -8.05
C THR A 224 -15.64 8.57 -8.53
N VAL A 225 -15.33 7.29 -8.47
CA VAL A 225 -14.17 6.67 -9.11
C VAL A 225 -14.64 5.88 -10.31
N ASN A 226 -14.25 6.29 -11.51
CA ASN A 226 -14.64 5.65 -12.77
C ASN A 226 -14.06 4.23 -12.90
N ARG A 227 -14.61 3.44 -13.82
CA ARG A 227 -14.32 2.02 -14.04
C ARG A 227 -12.83 1.72 -14.23
N TYR A 228 -12.15 2.45 -15.12
CA TYR A 228 -10.76 2.22 -15.45
C TYR A 228 -9.84 3.09 -14.60
N LEU A 229 -8.72 2.51 -14.14
CA LEU A 229 -7.69 3.20 -13.38
C LEU A 229 -6.32 2.97 -14.00
N ARG A 230 -5.45 3.98 -13.95
CA ARG A 230 -4.04 3.84 -14.32
C ARG A 230 -3.16 4.76 -13.50
N ALA A 231 -1.89 4.41 -13.38
CA ALA A 231 -0.87 5.35 -12.94
C ALA A 231 -0.28 6.07 -14.16
N THR A 232 0.15 7.31 -13.97
CA THR A 232 0.93 8.07 -14.93
C THR A 232 2.03 8.84 -14.23
N ALA A 233 3.17 8.98 -14.87
CA ALA A 233 4.28 9.75 -14.36
C ALA A 233 4.86 10.64 -15.45
N SER A 234 5.30 11.84 -15.06
CA SER A 234 6.02 12.77 -15.92
C SER A 234 7.15 13.43 -15.13
N THR A 235 8.25 13.74 -15.77
CA THR A 235 9.39 14.38 -15.11
C THR A 235 9.90 15.58 -15.89
N ALA A 236 10.36 16.60 -15.14
CA ALA A 236 11.17 17.70 -15.67
C ALA A 236 12.68 17.40 -15.58
N GLY A 237 13.07 16.23 -15.11
CA GLY A 237 14.46 15.80 -15.04
C GLY A 237 15.08 15.55 -16.40
N SER A 238 16.40 15.39 -16.43
CA SER A 238 17.19 15.28 -17.66
C SER A 238 17.76 13.89 -17.91
N SER A 239 17.88 13.05 -16.89
CA SER A 239 18.46 11.70 -16.98
C SER A 239 18.07 10.85 -15.79
N GLY A 240 18.48 9.57 -15.77
CA GLY A 240 18.25 8.63 -14.68
C GLY A 240 16.99 7.81 -14.82
N SER A 241 16.57 7.21 -13.73
CA SER A 241 15.38 6.36 -13.66
C SER A 241 14.70 6.47 -12.30
N ILE A 242 13.45 6.06 -12.23
CA ILE A 242 12.69 6.02 -11.00
C ILE A 242 11.96 4.67 -10.89
N THR A 243 11.98 4.08 -9.71
CA THR A 243 11.15 2.93 -9.37
C THR A 243 10.05 3.41 -8.43
N PHE A 244 8.81 3.12 -8.75
CA PHE A 244 7.70 3.47 -7.86
C PHE A 244 6.59 2.43 -7.90
N MET A 245 5.98 2.22 -6.76
CA MET A 245 4.80 1.40 -6.54
C MET A 245 3.61 2.32 -6.28
N VAL A 246 2.55 2.15 -7.05
CA VAL A 246 1.26 2.83 -6.83
C VAL A 246 0.18 1.76 -6.72
N ALA A 247 -0.62 1.86 -5.67
CA ALA A 247 -1.81 1.04 -5.48
C ALA A 247 -3.02 1.94 -5.19
N PHE A 248 -4.21 1.44 -5.49
CA PHE A 248 -5.47 2.14 -5.22
C PHE A 248 -6.54 1.18 -4.75
N ALA A 249 -7.19 1.52 -3.64
CA ALA A 249 -8.36 0.83 -3.11
C ALA A 249 -9.60 1.73 -3.18
N ARG A 250 -10.74 1.16 -3.59
CA ARG A 250 -12.06 1.83 -3.63
C ARG A 250 -12.80 1.61 -2.34
N PHE A 251 -13.66 2.56 -1.98
CA PHE A 251 -14.58 2.47 -0.84
C PHE A 251 -16.01 2.20 -1.28
#